data_895345d29c5e3970dd677aa135d24dfb
#
_entry.id   895345d29c5e3970dd677aa135d24dfb
#
_cell.length_a   1.000
_cell.length_b   1.000
_cell.length_c   1.000
_cell.angle_alpha   90.00
_cell.angle_beta   90.00
_cell.angle_gamma   90.00
#
_symmetry.space_group_name_H-M   'P 1'
#
loop_
_entity.id
_entity.type
_entity.pdbx_description
1 polymer ?
#
loop_
_entity_poly.entity_id
_entity_poly.type
_entity_poly.pdbx_seq_one_letter_code
_entity_poly.pdbx_strand_id
1 'polypeptide(L)'
;EFMRAVIDAPLPDPKHYAAGIAFLDRDIATSGQQEQAIAKIATEEGLEVLAWRVVPTNPDGLGLQALASMPSFKMLVLADPQSALAGVDLDRKVYRVRKRAEHEVGVYFASLSSMTITYKGMLTTMQLKPFFPDLFDERMKATIAIVHSRFSTNTFPSWPLAQPFRLIAHNGEINTIQGNRNWFSAREGRLSSKLLGDMKELLPILTPGYSDSGTFDEVLELLHLAGRSLPHAILMMVPPAWENNKELDPDVRAFYEYNNTLIEPWDGPADIVF
;
A
#
# COMPACT_ATOMS: atom_id res chain seq x y z
N GLU A 1 17.38 5.29 -12.54
CA GLU A 1 18.72 5.77 -12.17
C GLU A 1 18.96 5.69 -10.65
N PHE A 2 18.08 6.27 -9.82
CA PHE A 2 18.22 6.25 -8.36
C PHE A 2 18.41 4.83 -7.81
N MET A 3 17.50 3.91 -8.09
CA MET A 3 17.57 2.53 -7.58
C MET A 3 18.89 1.83 -7.93
N ARG A 4 19.35 1.97 -9.18
CA ARG A 4 20.64 1.40 -9.62
C ARG A 4 21.87 2.02 -8.94
N ALA A 5 21.72 3.20 -8.38
CA ALA A 5 22.81 3.89 -7.68
C ALA A 5 22.87 3.60 -6.18
N VAL A 6 21.75 3.19 -5.58
CA VAL A 6 21.67 3.00 -4.11
C VAL A 6 21.52 1.52 -3.71
N ILE A 7 21.20 0.64 -4.64
CA ILE A 7 21.11 -0.81 -4.40
C ILE A 7 22.41 -1.47 -4.88
N ASP A 8 23.07 -2.13 -3.95
CA ASP A 8 24.32 -2.86 -4.21
C ASP A 8 24.03 -4.29 -4.69
N ALA A 9 23.27 -4.37 -5.80
CA ALA A 9 22.99 -5.60 -6.50
C ALA A 9 22.61 -5.30 -7.96
N PRO A 10 22.85 -6.21 -8.91
CA PRO A 10 22.35 -6.08 -10.27
C PRO A 10 20.83 -6.04 -10.28
N LEU A 11 20.25 -4.98 -10.80
CA LEU A 11 18.80 -4.84 -10.95
C LEU A 11 18.37 -5.19 -12.37
N PRO A 12 17.30 -5.99 -12.53
CA PRO A 12 16.65 -6.18 -13.82
C PRO A 12 16.18 -4.86 -14.45
N ASP A 13 15.57 -4.93 -15.62
CA ASP A 13 14.97 -3.75 -16.24
C ASP A 13 13.80 -3.21 -15.40
N PRO A 14 13.50 -1.91 -15.50
CA PRO A 14 12.37 -1.31 -14.80
C PRO A 14 11.08 -2.10 -14.99
N LYS A 15 10.29 -2.22 -13.95
CA LYS A 15 9.07 -3.04 -13.82
C LYS A 15 9.29 -4.55 -13.63
N HIS A 16 10.51 -5.09 -13.83
CA HIS A 16 10.85 -6.49 -13.57
C HIS A 16 11.40 -6.72 -12.15
N TYR A 17 11.45 -5.70 -11.35
CA TYR A 17 11.69 -5.78 -9.90
C TYR A 17 10.70 -4.89 -9.16
N ALA A 18 10.40 -5.25 -7.93
CA ALA A 18 9.60 -4.45 -7.01
C ALA A 18 10.48 -3.97 -5.86
N ALA A 19 10.22 -2.75 -5.40
CA ALA A 19 10.91 -2.17 -4.25
C ALA A 19 9.92 -1.54 -3.29
N GLY A 20 10.26 -1.55 -1.99
CA GLY A 20 9.42 -0.92 -1.00
C GLY A 20 10.07 -0.81 0.36
N ILE A 21 9.60 0.13 1.16
CA ILE A 21 10.14 0.41 2.48
C ILE A 21 9.35 -0.37 3.53
N ALA A 22 10.05 -1.30 4.19
CA ALA A 22 9.59 -2.03 5.35
C ALA A 22 9.90 -1.25 6.63
N PHE A 23 8.96 -1.26 7.57
CA PHE A 23 9.10 -0.76 8.93
C PHE A 23 9.39 -1.97 9.83
N LEU A 24 10.67 -2.16 10.14
CA LEU A 24 11.16 -3.28 10.93
C LEU A 24 11.43 -2.88 12.38
N ASP A 25 11.70 -3.84 13.23
CA ASP A 25 12.12 -3.58 14.61
C ASP A 25 13.45 -2.82 14.66
N ARG A 26 13.65 -2.03 15.72
CA ARG A 26 14.88 -1.28 15.94
C ARG A 26 16.00 -2.18 16.48
N ASP A 27 15.64 -3.27 17.17
CA ASP A 27 16.60 -4.26 17.60
C ASP A 27 17.16 -5.01 16.38
N ILE A 28 18.48 -5.02 16.26
CA ILE A 28 19.18 -5.58 15.10
C ILE A 28 18.92 -7.09 14.96
N ALA A 29 18.86 -7.82 16.07
CA ALA A 29 18.64 -9.26 16.04
C ALA A 29 17.21 -9.58 15.58
N THR A 30 16.22 -8.88 16.13
CA THR A 30 14.80 -8.99 15.75
C THR A 30 14.59 -8.59 14.30
N SER A 31 15.13 -7.45 13.86
CA SER A 31 15.10 -7.00 12.47
C SER A 31 15.70 -8.04 11.52
N GLY A 32 16.83 -8.65 11.88
CA GLY A 32 17.46 -9.72 11.09
C GLY A 32 16.57 -10.97 10.98
N GLN A 33 15.87 -11.35 12.04
CA GLN A 33 14.89 -12.44 12.01
C GLN A 33 13.70 -12.12 11.12
N GLN A 34 13.19 -10.87 11.17
CA GLN A 34 12.13 -10.39 10.30
C GLN A 34 12.54 -10.45 8.83
N GLU A 35 13.74 -9.99 8.48
CA GLU A 35 14.27 -10.08 7.12
C GLU A 35 14.35 -11.52 6.60
N GLN A 36 14.84 -12.45 7.43
CA GLN A 36 14.92 -13.88 7.07
C GLN A 36 13.52 -14.49 6.86
N ALA A 37 12.57 -14.16 7.73
CA ALA A 37 11.19 -14.64 7.60
C ALA A 37 10.54 -14.11 6.31
N ILE A 38 10.72 -12.82 6.00
CA ILE A 38 10.22 -12.21 4.76
C ILE A 38 10.89 -12.85 3.54
N ALA A 39 12.19 -13.10 3.57
CA ALA A 39 12.90 -13.76 2.48
C ALA A 39 12.37 -15.17 2.22
N LYS A 40 12.04 -15.92 3.28
CA LYS A 40 11.40 -17.23 3.18
C LYS A 40 10.04 -17.14 2.49
N ILE A 41 9.19 -16.19 2.93
CA ILE A 41 7.87 -15.95 2.31
C ILE A 41 8.04 -15.59 0.82
N ALA A 42 9.00 -14.72 0.48
CA ALA A 42 9.28 -14.37 -0.90
C ALA A 42 9.63 -15.59 -1.75
N THR A 43 10.48 -16.48 -1.22
CA THR A 43 10.85 -17.74 -1.89
C THR A 43 9.64 -18.67 -2.08
N GLU A 44 8.78 -18.81 -1.06
CA GLU A 44 7.55 -19.60 -1.15
C GLU A 44 6.57 -19.06 -2.21
N GLU A 45 6.53 -17.74 -2.41
CA GLU A 45 5.73 -17.10 -3.46
C GLU A 45 6.43 -17.10 -4.83
N GLY A 46 7.63 -17.70 -4.93
CA GLY A 46 8.40 -17.80 -6.17
C GLY A 46 9.18 -16.56 -6.57
N LEU A 47 9.48 -15.69 -5.60
CA LEU A 47 10.30 -14.50 -5.79
C LEU A 47 11.65 -14.64 -5.07
N GLU A 48 12.65 -13.91 -5.55
CA GLU A 48 13.94 -13.79 -4.88
C GLU A 48 14.15 -12.40 -4.28
N VAL A 49 14.87 -12.37 -3.18
CA VAL A 49 15.34 -11.12 -2.56
C VAL A 49 16.65 -10.72 -3.24
N LEU A 50 16.62 -9.64 -4.00
CA LEU A 50 17.84 -9.10 -4.61
C LEU A 50 18.68 -8.31 -3.61
N ALA A 51 18.03 -7.53 -2.74
CA ALA A 51 18.73 -6.72 -1.76
C ALA A 51 17.84 -6.30 -0.58
N TRP A 52 18.48 -6.07 0.55
CA TRP A 52 18.01 -5.22 1.62
C TRP A 52 18.93 -4.02 1.75
N ARG A 53 18.37 -2.81 1.77
CA ARG A 53 19.09 -1.55 1.94
C ARG A 53 18.57 -0.81 3.15
N VAL A 54 19.43 -0.40 4.05
CA VAL A 54 19.06 0.54 5.10
C VAL A 54 18.71 1.89 4.44
N VAL A 55 17.50 2.37 4.67
CA VAL A 55 17.11 3.70 4.20
C VAL A 55 17.73 4.74 5.13
N PRO A 56 18.54 5.68 4.62
CA PRO A 56 19.12 6.72 5.45
C PRO A 56 18.03 7.61 6.02
N THR A 57 18.11 7.88 7.32
CA THR A 57 17.18 8.76 8.02
C THR A 57 17.93 9.72 8.94
N ASN A 58 17.43 10.94 9.06
CA ASN A 58 17.89 11.90 10.06
C ASN A 58 16.77 12.20 11.07
N PRO A 59 16.87 11.69 12.30
CA PRO A 59 15.83 11.89 13.31
C PRO A 59 15.87 13.26 14.00
N ASP A 60 16.80 14.13 13.65
CA ASP A 60 16.94 15.44 14.26
C ASP A 60 15.64 16.26 14.10
N GLY A 61 15.18 16.84 15.20
CA GLY A 61 13.97 17.66 15.22
C GLY A 61 12.65 16.88 15.30
N LEU A 62 12.68 15.55 15.44
CA LEU A 62 11.47 14.76 15.71
C LEU A 62 10.97 14.99 17.14
N GLY A 63 9.63 14.95 17.29
CA GLY A 63 9.00 14.93 18.62
C GLY A 63 9.24 13.61 19.37
N LEU A 64 9.21 13.67 20.70
CA LEU A 64 9.50 12.51 21.55
C LEU A 64 8.66 11.27 21.23
N GLN A 65 7.37 11.45 20.92
CA GLN A 65 6.48 10.34 20.57
C GLN A 65 6.87 9.69 19.25
N ALA A 66 7.21 10.49 18.25
CA ALA A 66 7.69 9.98 16.95
C ALA A 66 9.00 9.21 17.11
N LEU A 67 9.95 9.76 17.88
CA LEU A 67 11.22 9.09 18.20
C LEU A 67 11.04 7.77 18.94
N ALA A 68 10.15 7.74 19.94
CA ALA A 68 9.91 6.55 20.77
C ALA A 68 9.34 5.38 19.95
N SER A 69 8.49 5.69 18.95
CA SER A 69 7.81 4.67 18.11
C SER A 69 8.41 4.52 16.71
N MET A 70 9.53 5.21 16.43
CA MET A 70 10.18 5.17 15.12
C MET A 70 10.67 3.74 14.79
N PRO A 71 10.31 3.17 13.65
CA PRO A 71 10.81 1.88 13.21
C PRO A 71 12.23 1.98 12.62
N SER A 72 12.85 0.84 12.35
CA SER A 72 13.96 0.74 11.41
C SER A 72 13.44 0.71 9.98
N PHE A 73 13.93 1.58 9.12
CA PHE A 73 13.51 1.68 7.72
C PHE A 73 14.48 0.91 6.84
N LYS A 74 14.00 -0.17 6.22
CA LYS A 74 14.78 -0.91 5.23
C LYS A 74 14.01 -1.06 3.93
N MET A 75 14.69 -0.87 2.83
CA MET A 75 14.15 -1.09 1.49
C MET A 75 14.41 -2.53 1.08
N LEU A 76 13.34 -3.25 0.82
CA LEU A 76 13.36 -4.59 0.22
C LEU A 76 13.28 -4.45 -1.29
N VAL A 77 14.09 -5.23 -2.00
CA VAL A 77 13.99 -5.38 -3.46
C VAL A 77 13.78 -6.83 -3.82
N LEU A 78 12.70 -7.10 -4.55
CA LEU A 78 12.27 -8.43 -5.00
C LEU A 78 12.25 -8.51 -6.52
N ALA A 79 12.52 -9.67 -7.07
CA ALA A 79 12.32 -9.96 -8.48
C ALA A 79 11.83 -11.40 -8.70
N ASP A 80 11.27 -11.66 -9.88
CA ASP A 80 11.08 -13.00 -10.37
C ASP A 80 12.43 -13.53 -10.89
N PRO A 81 12.93 -14.67 -10.39
CA PRO A 81 14.23 -15.24 -10.79
C PRO A 81 14.34 -15.50 -12.30
N GLN A 82 13.22 -15.69 -12.96
CA GLN A 82 13.16 -15.92 -14.41
C GLN A 82 12.91 -14.63 -15.19
N SER A 83 12.72 -13.50 -14.52
CA SER A 83 12.37 -12.20 -15.11
C SER A 83 11.15 -12.25 -16.06
N ALA A 84 10.26 -13.23 -15.85
CA ALA A 84 9.06 -13.41 -16.66
C ALA A 84 7.93 -12.46 -16.22
N LEU A 85 7.90 -12.07 -14.94
CA LEU A 85 6.89 -11.19 -14.39
C LEU A 85 7.34 -9.73 -14.45
N ALA A 86 6.40 -8.84 -14.77
CA ALA A 86 6.64 -7.40 -14.81
C ALA A 86 5.38 -6.60 -14.49
N GLY A 87 5.56 -5.39 -13.95
CA GLY A 87 4.45 -4.48 -13.68
C GLY A 87 3.41 -5.13 -12.76
N VAL A 88 2.13 -5.01 -13.10
CA VAL A 88 1.03 -5.49 -12.28
C VAL A 88 1.07 -7.01 -12.01
N ASP A 89 1.64 -7.80 -12.91
CA ASP A 89 1.74 -9.25 -12.69
C ASP A 89 2.79 -9.58 -11.62
N LEU A 90 3.89 -8.84 -11.59
CA LEU A 90 4.85 -8.90 -10.48
C LEU A 90 4.23 -8.35 -9.20
N ASP A 91 3.50 -7.24 -9.27
CA ASP A 91 2.87 -6.62 -8.10
C ASP A 91 1.83 -7.54 -7.43
N ARG A 92 1.13 -8.40 -8.18
CA ARG A 92 0.26 -9.45 -7.61
C ARG A 92 1.02 -10.43 -6.73
N LYS A 93 2.19 -10.88 -7.17
CA LYS A 93 3.06 -11.76 -6.37
C LYS A 93 3.62 -11.04 -5.14
N VAL A 94 4.09 -9.83 -5.35
CA VAL A 94 4.63 -8.98 -4.30
C VAL A 94 3.58 -8.62 -3.25
N TYR A 95 2.33 -8.40 -3.65
CA TYR A 95 1.19 -8.21 -2.74
C TYR A 95 1.01 -9.42 -1.80
N ARG A 96 1.13 -10.64 -2.32
CA ARG A 96 1.05 -11.86 -1.51
C ARG A 96 2.17 -11.90 -0.49
N VAL A 97 3.42 -11.65 -0.92
CA VAL A 97 4.57 -11.58 -0.01
C VAL A 97 4.32 -10.55 1.09
N ARG A 98 3.86 -9.36 0.73
CA ARG A 98 3.62 -8.28 1.68
C ARG A 98 2.51 -8.63 2.68
N LYS A 99 1.34 -9.10 2.21
CA LYS A 99 0.22 -9.46 3.10
C LYS A 99 0.61 -10.59 4.06
N ARG A 100 1.29 -11.61 3.57
CA ARG A 100 1.79 -12.69 4.42
C ARG A 100 2.82 -12.16 5.43
N ALA A 101 3.76 -11.32 5.02
CA ALA A 101 4.74 -10.71 5.93
C ALA A 101 4.07 -9.82 6.99
N GLU A 102 3.05 -9.06 6.63
CA GLU A 102 2.24 -8.27 7.57
C GLU A 102 1.56 -9.17 8.62
N HIS A 103 1.03 -10.33 8.23
CA HIS A 103 0.32 -11.26 9.12
C HIS A 103 1.26 -12.17 9.91
N GLU A 104 2.23 -12.79 9.24
CA GLU A 104 3.05 -13.85 9.83
C GLU A 104 4.26 -13.30 10.61
N VAL A 105 4.76 -12.11 10.20
CA VAL A 105 5.97 -11.50 10.79
C VAL A 105 5.64 -10.24 11.60
N GLY A 106 4.47 -9.63 11.37
CA GLY A 106 4.05 -8.42 12.09
C GLY A 106 4.78 -7.16 11.64
N VAL A 107 5.22 -7.10 10.40
CA VAL A 107 5.87 -5.92 9.80
C VAL A 107 4.89 -5.09 9.00
N TYR A 108 5.23 -3.84 8.74
CA TYR A 108 4.47 -2.96 7.88
C TYR A 108 5.30 -2.55 6.67
N PHE A 109 4.69 -2.50 5.49
CA PHE A 109 5.31 -1.94 4.30
C PHE A 109 4.59 -0.65 3.88
N ALA A 110 5.33 0.44 3.78
CA ALA A 110 4.80 1.71 3.27
C ALA A 110 4.32 1.57 1.83
N SER A 111 5.08 0.84 1.01
CA SER A 111 4.71 0.30 -0.29
C SER A 111 5.63 -0.89 -0.58
N LEU A 112 5.23 -1.77 -1.50
CA LEU A 112 6.09 -2.78 -2.11
C LEU A 112 5.53 -3.04 -3.51
N SER A 113 6.15 -2.45 -4.53
CA SER A 113 5.61 -2.41 -5.91
C SER A 113 6.72 -2.27 -6.94
N SER A 114 6.44 -2.70 -8.15
CA SER A 114 7.28 -2.51 -9.32
C SER A 114 7.16 -1.10 -9.94
N MET A 115 6.18 -0.30 -9.49
CA MET A 115 5.81 0.96 -10.11
C MET A 115 5.87 2.17 -9.16
N THR A 116 5.64 1.97 -7.87
CA THR A 116 5.54 3.05 -6.89
C THR A 116 6.44 2.82 -5.69
N ILE A 117 6.90 3.90 -5.08
CA ILE A 117 7.61 3.88 -3.81
C ILE A 117 7.06 4.96 -2.89
N THR A 118 6.80 4.63 -1.64
CA THR A 118 6.23 5.55 -0.65
C THR A 118 7.22 5.84 0.47
N TYR A 119 7.55 7.11 0.65
CA TYR A 119 8.28 7.65 1.80
C TYR A 119 7.29 8.36 2.70
N LYS A 120 7.12 7.89 3.92
CA LYS A 120 6.16 8.46 4.87
C LYS A 120 6.54 8.22 6.32
N GLY A 121 5.90 8.98 7.22
CA GLY A 121 6.13 8.80 8.64
C GLY A 121 5.40 9.82 9.51
N MET A 122 5.64 9.77 10.83
CA MET A 122 5.15 10.74 11.80
C MET A 122 5.94 12.04 11.70
N LEU A 123 5.80 12.73 10.56
CA LEU A 123 6.59 13.89 10.16
C LEU A 123 5.65 15.05 9.84
N THR A 124 6.11 16.26 10.12
CA THR A 124 5.52 17.46 9.53
C THR A 124 6.02 17.62 8.09
N THR A 125 5.32 18.43 7.30
CA THR A 125 5.73 18.71 5.90
C THR A 125 7.19 19.17 5.79
N MET A 126 7.67 19.99 6.73
CA MET A 126 9.04 20.51 6.73
C MET A 126 10.08 19.47 7.13
N GLN A 127 9.66 18.40 7.82
CA GLN A 127 10.56 17.34 8.29
C GLN A 127 10.75 16.21 7.26
N LEU A 128 9.81 16.01 6.33
CA LEU A 128 9.83 14.86 5.41
C LEU A 128 11.15 14.76 4.64
N LYS A 129 11.53 15.82 3.95
CA LYS A 129 12.72 15.83 3.11
C LYS A 129 14.02 15.78 3.91
N PRO A 130 14.22 16.53 5.00
CA PRO A 130 15.38 16.38 5.87
C PRO A 130 15.47 15.00 6.54
N PHE A 131 14.34 14.40 6.90
CA PHE A 131 14.31 13.09 7.54
C PHE A 131 14.74 11.96 6.59
N PHE A 132 14.35 12.03 5.30
CA PHE A 132 14.74 11.06 4.28
C PHE A 132 15.73 11.69 3.29
N PRO A 133 17.05 11.59 3.51
CA PRO A 133 18.08 12.12 2.59
C PRO A 133 17.92 11.63 1.15
N ASP A 134 17.36 10.45 0.91
CA ASP A 134 17.05 9.95 -0.42
C ASP A 134 16.23 10.95 -1.26
N LEU A 135 15.37 11.75 -0.62
CA LEU A 135 14.51 12.72 -1.30
C LEU A 135 15.29 13.99 -1.79
N PHE A 136 16.58 14.09 -1.46
CA PHE A 136 17.48 15.09 -2.03
C PHE A 136 18.24 14.60 -3.26
N ASP A 137 18.20 13.30 -3.55
CA ASP A 137 18.95 12.73 -4.67
C ASP A 137 18.31 13.12 -6.01
N GLU A 138 19.03 13.87 -6.82
CA GLU A 138 18.54 14.36 -8.12
C GLU A 138 18.23 13.23 -9.14
N ARG A 139 18.72 12.02 -8.88
CA ARG A 139 18.42 10.83 -9.70
C ARG A 139 17.06 10.24 -9.37
N MET A 140 16.46 10.61 -8.22
CA MET A 140 15.10 10.21 -7.84
C MET A 140 14.10 11.05 -8.64
N LYS A 141 13.67 10.53 -9.77
CA LYS A 141 12.71 11.16 -10.67
C LYS A 141 11.43 10.32 -10.72
N ALA A 142 10.30 10.99 -10.67
CA ALA A 142 8.98 10.38 -10.80
C ALA A 142 8.14 11.13 -11.84
N THR A 143 7.26 10.43 -12.53
CA THR A 143 6.29 11.04 -13.45
C THR A 143 5.20 11.77 -12.68
N ILE A 144 4.79 11.20 -11.55
CA ILE A 144 3.76 11.74 -10.64
C ILE A 144 4.26 11.60 -9.22
N ALA A 145 4.03 12.60 -8.38
CA ALA A 145 4.24 12.54 -6.95
C ALA A 145 2.95 12.92 -6.22
N ILE A 146 2.42 11.98 -5.43
CA ILE A 146 1.30 12.24 -4.51
C ILE A 146 1.88 12.59 -3.16
N VAL A 147 1.50 13.74 -2.61
CA VAL A 147 2.01 14.24 -1.33
C VAL A 147 0.84 14.56 -0.40
N HIS A 148 0.96 14.17 0.85
CA HIS A 148 -0.03 14.45 1.89
C HIS A 148 0.64 14.84 3.20
N SER A 149 0.04 15.77 3.96
CA SER A 149 0.67 16.35 5.14
C SER A 149 -0.06 16.06 6.47
N ARG A 150 -1.15 15.32 6.44
CA ARG A 150 -1.99 15.08 7.62
C ARG A 150 -2.30 13.59 7.82
N PHE A 151 -2.70 13.25 9.06
CA PHE A 151 -3.29 11.96 9.40
C PHE A 151 -4.82 12.03 9.29
N SER A 152 -5.48 10.87 9.20
CA SER A 152 -6.92 10.79 9.41
C SER A 152 -7.28 11.22 10.83
N THR A 153 -8.41 11.90 10.98
CA THR A 153 -8.84 12.49 12.27
C THR A 153 -9.36 11.46 13.27
N ASN A 154 -9.74 10.28 12.79
CA ASN A 154 -10.41 9.23 13.55
C ASN A 154 -9.47 8.14 14.11
N THR A 155 -8.15 8.33 14.01
CA THR A 155 -7.15 7.39 14.53
C THR A 155 -6.01 8.11 15.24
N PHE A 156 -5.37 7.44 16.20
CA PHE A 156 -4.12 7.92 16.78
C PHE A 156 -3.01 7.91 15.73
N PRO A 157 -2.24 8.99 15.60
CA PRO A 157 -1.10 9.03 14.71
C PRO A 157 -0.09 7.91 15.01
N SER A 158 0.32 7.21 13.97
CA SER A 158 1.41 6.23 14.02
C SER A 158 2.17 6.21 12.69
N TRP A 159 3.37 5.67 12.68
CA TRP A 159 4.18 5.59 11.46
C TRP A 159 3.46 4.92 10.29
N PRO A 160 2.78 3.75 10.47
CA PRO A 160 2.01 3.11 9.40
C PRO A 160 0.81 3.93 8.91
N LEU A 161 0.17 4.71 9.79
CA LEU A 161 -1.06 5.44 9.46
C LEU A 161 -0.81 6.83 8.85
N ALA A 162 0.44 7.24 8.68
CA ALA A 162 0.77 8.42 7.89
C ALA A 162 0.32 8.24 6.43
N GLN A 163 -0.18 9.32 5.83
CA GLN A 163 -0.48 9.34 4.39
C GLN A 163 0.74 9.86 3.58
N PRO A 164 0.83 9.56 2.28
CA PRO A 164 -0.10 8.76 1.49
C PRO A 164 -0.07 7.27 1.85
N PHE A 165 -1.12 6.55 1.49
CA PHE A 165 -1.13 5.10 1.49
C PHE A 165 -0.47 4.56 0.21
N ARG A 166 -0.71 3.29 -0.15
CA ARG A 166 -0.02 2.64 -1.28
C ARG A 166 -0.49 3.16 -2.63
N LEU A 167 -1.80 3.40 -2.75
CA LEU A 167 -2.44 3.86 -3.97
C LEU A 167 -3.09 5.24 -3.84
N ILE A 168 -3.43 5.67 -2.62
CA ILE A 168 -4.21 6.89 -2.42
C ILE A 168 -3.58 7.88 -1.43
N ALA A 169 -3.99 9.14 -1.61
CA ALA A 169 -4.04 10.15 -0.55
C ALA A 169 -5.48 10.66 -0.45
N HIS A 170 -5.99 10.81 0.78
CA HIS A 170 -7.38 11.12 1.06
C HIS A 170 -7.51 12.26 2.07
N ASN A 171 -8.31 13.25 1.72
CA ASN A 171 -8.81 14.29 2.62
C ASN A 171 -10.31 14.11 2.83
N GLY A 172 -10.75 14.17 4.09
CA GLY A 172 -12.14 14.01 4.47
C GLY A 172 -12.35 12.84 5.41
N GLU A 173 -13.56 12.30 5.40
CA GLU A 173 -13.97 11.17 6.24
C GLU A 173 -14.92 10.26 5.47
N ILE A 174 -14.70 8.96 5.56
CA ILE A 174 -15.65 7.96 5.07
C ILE A 174 -16.64 7.66 6.20
N ASN A 175 -17.81 8.30 6.18
CA ASN A 175 -18.81 8.19 7.26
C ASN A 175 -19.40 6.78 7.36
N THR A 176 -19.45 6.03 6.27
CA THR A 176 -19.99 4.66 6.20
C THR A 176 -18.98 3.59 6.58
N ILE A 177 -17.77 3.96 6.98
CA ILE A 177 -16.60 3.04 7.17
C ILE A 177 -16.94 1.80 8.01
N GLN A 178 -17.71 1.93 9.10
CA GLN A 178 -18.05 0.79 9.95
C GLN A 178 -18.93 -0.23 9.20
N GLY A 179 -19.89 0.25 8.43
CA GLY A 179 -20.73 -0.60 7.58
C GLY A 179 -19.91 -1.27 6.48
N ASN A 180 -19.04 -0.51 5.81
CA ASN A 180 -18.18 -1.03 4.76
C ASN A 180 -17.26 -2.15 5.27
N ARG A 181 -16.62 -1.97 6.45
CA ARG A 181 -15.81 -3.01 7.11
C ARG A 181 -16.62 -4.26 7.44
N ASN A 182 -17.80 -4.09 8.04
CA ASN A 182 -18.65 -5.22 8.42
C ASN A 182 -19.06 -6.04 7.21
N TRP A 183 -19.51 -5.39 6.14
CA TRP A 183 -19.91 -6.06 4.91
C TRP A 183 -18.73 -6.71 4.20
N PHE A 184 -17.58 -6.04 4.17
CA PHE A 184 -16.37 -6.61 3.58
C PHE A 184 -15.95 -7.89 4.34
N SER A 185 -15.85 -7.83 5.66
CA SER A 185 -15.51 -9.00 6.49
C SER A 185 -16.52 -10.15 6.34
N ALA A 186 -17.82 -9.84 6.20
CA ALA A 186 -18.82 -10.86 5.94
C ALA A 186 -18.63 -11.59 4.59
N ARG A 187 -17.95 -10.95 3.63
CA ARG A 187 -17.64 -11.52 2.31
C ARG A 187 -16.27 -12.17 2.22
N GLU A 188 -15.34 -11.85 3.11
CA GLU A 188 -13.94 -12.33 3.02
C GLU A 188 -13.83 -13.83 2.76
N GLY A 189 -14.61 -14.63 3.45
CA GLY A 189 -14.60 -16.09 3.27
C GLY A 189 -15.09 -16.58 1.89
N ARG A 190 -15.66 -15.71 1.05
CA ARG A 190 -16.12 -16.01 -0.31
C ARG A 190 -15.24 -15.37 -1.39
N LEU A 191 -14.23 -14.61 -1.00
CA LEU A 191 -13.32 -13.99 -1.96
C LEU A 191 -12.57 -15.06 -2.75
N SER A 192 -12.53 -14.89 -4.05
CA SER A 192 -11.76 -15.75 -4.95
C SER A 192 -11.18 -14.91 -6.09
N SER A 193 -9.94 -15.20 -6.46
CA SER A 193 -9.29 -14.54 -7.59
C SER A 193 -8.34 -15.51 -8.28
N LYS A 194 -8.51 -15.68 -9.59
CA LYS A 194 -7.56 -16.46 -10.40
C LYS A 194 -6.19 -15.76 -10.50
N LEU A 195 -6.16 -14.43 -10.36
CA LEU A 195 -4.95 -13.64 -10.49
C LEU A 195 -4.14 -13.59 -9.19
N LEU A 196 -4.81 -13.70 -8.03
CA LEU A 196 -4.17 -13.64 -6.72
C LEU A 196 -3.95 -15.02 -6.08
N GLY A 197 -4.50 -16.09 -6.67
CA GLY A 197 -4.34 -17.45 -6.14
C GLY A 197 -5.21 -17.74 -4.91
N ASP A 198 -4.68 -18.51 -3.95
CA ASP A 198 -5.43 -18.83 -2.72
C ASP A 198 -5.60 -17.60 -1.84
N MET A 199 -6.84 -17.12 -1.77
CA MET A 199 -7.19 -15.94 -0.97
C MET A 199 -7.10 -16.19 0.54
N LYS A 200 -7.17 -17.44 0.99
CA LYS A 200 -7.12 -17.76 2.44
C LYS A 200 -5.81 -17.36 3.08
N GLU A 201 -4.71 -17.42 2.33
CA GLU A 201 -3.38 -17.03 2.81
C GLU A 201 -3.24 -15.50 2.99
N LEU A 202 -4.16 -14.73 2.40
CA LEU A 202 -4.14 -13.27 2.41
C LEU A 202 -5.12 -12.67 3.43
N LEU A 203 -5.96 -13.51 4.07
CA LEU A 203 -6.95 -13.04 5.04
C LEU A 203 -6.36 -12.80 6.43
N PRO A 204 -6.85 -11.79 7.17
CA PRO A 204 -7.84 -10.80 6.76
C PRO A 204 -7.26 -9.78 5.77
N ILE A 205 -8.06 -9.33 4.81
CA ILE A 205 -7.63 -8.26 3.89
C ILE A 205 -7.53 -6.94 4.64
N LEU A 206 -8.55 -6.64 5.45
CA LEU A 206 -8.62 -5.41 6.23
C LEU A 206 -7.80 -5.52 7.51
N THR A 207 -6.86 -4.63 7.68
CA THR A 207 -6.04 -4.55 8.89
C THR A 207 -6.86 -3.95 10.05
N PRO A 208 -7.03 -4.66 11.18
CA PRO A 208 -7.74 -4.13 12.34
C PRO A 208 -7.11 -2.82 12.84
N GLY A 209 -7.97 -1.85 13.17
CA GLY A 209 -7.51 -0.56 13.73
C GLY A 209 -6.96 0.44 12.71
N TYR A 210 -7.01 0.13 11.42
CA TYR A 210 -6.64 1.11 10.38
C TYR A 210 -7.63 2.28 10.36
N SER A 211 -7.17 3.41 9.79
CA SER A 211 -8.04 4.55 9.48
C SER A 211 -9.03 4.19 8.36
N ASP A 212 -10.03 5.04 8.14
CA ASP A 212 -10.92 4.97 6.99
C ASP A 212 -10.13 4.97 5.68
N SER A 213 -9.19 5.92 5.52
CA SER A 213 -8.32 6.02 4.36
C SER A 213 -7.46 4.78 4.14
N GLY A 214 -6.88 4.22 5.22
CA GLY A 214 -6.07 3.00 5.12
C GLY A 214 -6.90 1.79 4.74
N THR A 215 -8.12 1.66 5.29
CA THR A 215 -9.05 0.58 4.93
C THR A 215 -9.52 0.71 3.48
N PHE A 216 -9.77 1.95 3.02
CA PHE A 216 -10.12 2.22 1.63
C PHE A 216 -8.99 1.80 0.67
N ASP A 217 -7.74 2.16 1.00
CA ASP A 217 -6.55 1.80 0.23
C ASP A 217 -6.40 0.28 0.08
N GLU A 218 -6.61 -0.49 1.17
CA GLU A 218 -6.54 -1.96 1.14
C GLU A 218 -7.57 -2.59 0.20
N VAL A 219 -8.81 -2.07 0.20
CA VAL A 219 -9.85 -2.57 -0.70
C VAL A 219 -9.59 -2.16 -2.16
N LEU A 220 -9.15 -0.93 -2.39
CA LEU A 220 -8.80 -0.44 -3.71
C LEU A 220 -7.66 -1.27 -4.32
N GLU A 221 -6.61 -1.53 -3.53
CA GLU A 221 -5.47 -2.34 -3.95
C GLU A 221 -5.91 -3.76 -4.31
N LEU A 222 -6.74 -4.39 -3.48
CA LEU A 222 -7.29 -5.72 -3.76
C LEU A 222 -8.07 -5.74 -5.07
N LEU A 223 -8.98 -4.79 -5.28
CA LEU A 223 -9.79 -4.70 -6.49
C LEU A 223 -8.93 -4.51 -7.74
N HIS A 224 -7.90 -3.66 -7.64
CA HIS A 224 -6.97 -3.41 -8.72
C HIS A 224 -6.16 -4.67 -9.08
N LEU A 225 -5.54 -5.29 -8.10
CA LEU A 225 -4.71 -6.48 -8.30
C LEU A 225 -5.55 -7.71 -8.72
N ALA A 226 -6.83 -7.76 -8.32
CA ALA A 226 -7.79 -8.75 -8.80
C ALA A 226 -8.27 -8.50 -10.24
N GLY A 227 -7.77 -7.46 -10.92
CA GLY A 227 -7.94 -7.25 -12.36
C GLY A 227 -8.83 -6.08 -12.77
N ARG A 228 -9.26 -5.22 -11.84
CA ARG A 228 -9.97 -3.99 -12.19
C ARG A 228 -9.00 -2.85 -12.46
N SER A 229 -9.32 -1.97 -13.40
CA SER A 229 -8.57 -0.72 -13.52
C SER A 229 -8.85 0.17 -12.29
N LEU A 230 -7.90 1.02 -11.92
CA LEU A 230 -8.07 1.94 -10.78
C LEU A 230 -9.32 2.82 -10.95
N PRO A 231 -9.58 3.47 -12.12
CA PRO A 231 -10.82 4.23 -12.30
C PRO A 231 -12.09 3.39 -12.09
N HIS A 232 -12.12 2.16 -12.59
CA HIS A 232 -13.25 1.26 -12.37
C HIS A 232 -13.45 0.95 -10.88
N ALA A 233 -12.39 0.59 -10.17
CA ALA A 233 -12.44 0.27 -8.74
C ALA A 233 -12.92 1.48 -7.91
N ILE A 234 -12.42 2.68 -8.21
CA ILE A 234 -12.88 3.93 -7.57
C ILE A 234 -14.36 4.17 -7.81
N LEU A 235 -14.84 4.04 -9.05
CA LEU A 235 -16.26 4.24 -9.38
C LEU A 235 -17.18 3.17 -8.72
N MET A 236 -16.65 1.97 -8.46
CA MET A 236 -17.36 0.96 -7.67
C MET A 236 -17.46 1.35 -6.20
N MET A 237 -16.37 1.89 -5.63
CA MET A 237 -16.28 2.18 -4.20
C MET A 237 -16.96 3.51 -3.84
N VAL A 238 -16.79 4.53 -4.69
CA VAL A 238 -17.33 5.89 -4.47
C VAL A 238 -18.18 6.30 -5.68
N PRO A 239 -19.36 5.69 -5.88
CA PRO A 239 -20.26 6.14 -6.93
C PRO A 239 -20.78 7.55 -6.63
N PRO A 240 -21.03 8.39 -7.66
CA PRO A 240 -21.76 9.63 -7.47
C PRO A 240 -23.21 9.34 -7.03
N ALA A 241 -23.93 10.37 -6.59
CA ALA A 241 -25.37 10.26 -6.28
C ALA A 241 -26.18 10.05 -7.56
N TRP A 242 -26.33 8.82 -7.99
CA TRP A 242 -26.91 8.44 -9.29
C TRP A 242 -28.38 8.04 -9.22
N GLU A 243 -28.88 7.57 -8.09
CA GLU A 243 -30.19 6.93 -7.96
C GLU A 243 -31.34 7.84 -8.40
N ASN A 244 -31.29 9.10 -7.97
CA ASN A 244 -32.32 10.11 -8.27
C ASN A 244 -32.04 10.95 -9.53
N ASN A 245 -30.92 10.70 -10.23
CA ASN A 245 -30.58 11.42 -11.45
C ASN A 245 -31.35 10.85 -12.65
N LYS A 246 -32.42 11.52 -13.06
CA LYS A 246 -33.28 11.10 -14.18
C LYS A 246 -32.63 11.28 -15.55
N GLU A 247 -31.60 12.12 -15.63
CA GLU A 247 -30.90 12.45 -16.88
C GLU A 247 -29.64 11.56 -17.07
N LEU A 248 -29.36 10.67 -16.13
CA LEU A 248 -28.22 9.78 -16.22
C LEU A 248 -28.38 8.81 -17.39
N ASP A 249 -27.32 8.67 -18.18
CA ASP A 249 -27.25 7.69 -19.26
C ASP A 249 -27.61 6.28 -18.74
N PRO A 250 -28.47 5.53 -19.45
CA PRO A 250 -28.90 4.20 -19.02
C PRO A 250 -27.77 3.19 -18.81
N ASP A 251 -26.71 3.24 -19.62
CA ASP A 251 -25.56 2.33 -19.47
C ASP A 251 -24.74 2.67 -18.22
N VAL A 252 -24.60 3.95 -17.90
CA VAL A 252 -23.95 4.41 -16.68
C VAL A 252 -24.77 4.03 -15.44
N ARG A 253 -26.13 4.14 -15.53
CA ARG A 253 -27.00 3.66 -14.47
C ARG A 253 -26.84 2.17 -14.23
N ALA A 254 -26.88 1.36 -15.29
CA ALA A 254 -26.71 -0.10 -15.21
C ALA A 254 -25.34 -0.47 -14.62
N PHE A 255 -24.29 0.30 -14.94
CA PHE A 255 -22.97 0.11 -14.32
C PHE A 255 -23.02 0.27 -12.80
N TYR A 256 -23.65 1.35 -12.28
CA TYR A 256 -23.76 1.53 -10.82
C TYR A 256 -24.70 0.53 -10.17
N GLU A 257 -25.83 0.24 -10.76
CA GLU A 257 -26.75 -0.81 -10.27
C GLU A 257 -26.04 -2.15 -10.10
N TYR A 258 -25.29 -2.57 -11.11
CA TYR A 258 -24.52 -3.81 -11.06
C TYR A 258 -23.44 -3.78 -9.98
N ASN A 259 -22.61 -2.73 -9.96
CA ASN A 259 -21.47 -2.65 -9.04
C ASN A 259 -21.90 -2.52 -7.57
N ASN A 260 -23.01 -1.84 -7.28
CA ASN A 260 -23.57 -1.73 -5.92
C ASN A 260 -24.11 -3.09 -5.38
N THR A 261 -24.31 -4.10 -6.24
CA THR A 261 -24.57 -5.46 -5.78
C THR A 261 -23.32 -6.20 -5.33
N LEU A 262 -22.13 -5.73 -5.76
CA LEU A 262 -20.85 -6.38 -5.46
C LEU A 262 -20.15 -5.78 -4.25
N ILE A 263 -20.29 -4.47 -4.05
CA ILE A 263 -19.66 -3.75 -2.95
C ILE A 263 -20.57 -2.58 -2.52
N GLU A 264 -20.69 -2.35 -1.23
CA GLU A 264 -21.41 -1.20 -0.68
C GLU A 264 -20.66 0.11 -0.98
N PRO A 265 -21.37 1.17 -1.36
CA PRO A 265 -20.77 2.49 -1.52
C PRO A 265 -20.05 2.96 -0.26
N TRP A 266 -18.89 3.55 -0.46
CA TRP A 266 -18.12 4.24 0.57
C TRP A 266 -18.50 5.72 0.49
N ASP A 267 -19.18 6.23 1.51
CA ASP A 267 -19.80 7.55 1.47
C ASP A 267 -19.26 8.44 2.60
N GLY A 268 -19.13 9.71 2.27
CA GLY A 268 -18.65 10.78 3.13
C GLY A 268 -18.06 11.92 2.34
N PRO A 269 -17.75 13.06 2.98
CA PRO A 269 -17.04 14.16 2.34
C PRO A 269 -15.59 13.71 2.07
N ALA A 270 -15.33 13.27 0.84
CA ALA A 270 -14.05 12.69 0.46
C ALA A 270 -13.46 13.38 -0.78
N ASP A 271 -12.18 13.74 -0.69
CA ASP A 271 -11.33 14.17 -1.79
C ASP A 271 -10.17 13.18 -1.91
N ILE A 272 -10.18 12.38 -2.97
CA ILE A 272 -9.26 11.23 -3.14
C ILE A 272 -8.41 11.43 -4.38
N VAL A 273 -7.10 11.34 -4.22
CA VAL A 273 -6.11 11.28 -5.31
C VAL A 273 -5.52 9.88 -5.38
N PHE A 274 -5.45 9.30 -6.59
CA PHE A 274 -4.98 7.94 -6.84
C PHE A 274 -4.17 7.80 -8.14
#